data_97bd08f80b7d12786a63d3b67e66de5c
#
_entry.id   97bd08f80b7d12786a63d3b67e66de5c
#
_cell.length_a   1.000
_cell.length_b   1.000
_cell.length_c   1.000
_cell.angle_alpha   90.00
_cell.angle_beta   90.00
_cell.angle_gamma   90.00
#
_symmetry.space_group_name_H-M   'P 1'
#
loop_
_entity.id
_entity.type
_entity.pdbx_description
1 polymer ?
#
loop_
_entity_poly.entity_id
_entity_poly.type
_entity_poly.pdbx_seq_one_letter_code
_entity_poly.pdbx_strand_id
1 'polypeptide(L)'
;DLPDASFAGQQETVLNVSGLADIKTRIHEVFASLFNDRAISYRVHQEFDHSQVALSAGIQKMIRSDIGASGVMFTLDTESGFRDAVFVTASYGLGEMVVQGAVNPDEF
;
A
#
# COMPACT_ATOMS: atom_id res chain seq x y z
N ASP A 1 9.38 0.94 -6.85
CA ASP A 1 10.37 1.79 -6.15
C ASP A 1 11.67 1.83 -6.94
N LEU A 2 12.35 2.96 -6.90
CA LEU A 2 13.69 3.14 -7.45
C LEU A 2 14.73 2.93 -6.34
N PRO A 3 16.02 2.70 -6.67
CA PRO A 3 17.05 2.48 -5.66
C PRO A 3 17.13 3.57 -4.58
N ASP A 4 16.89 4.81 -4.98
CA ASP A 4 17.02 5.99 -4.12
C ASP A 4 15.68 6.68 -3.81
N ALA A 5 14.54 6.08 -4.19
CA ALA A 5 13.23 6.68 -3.98
C ALA A 5 12.14 5.63 -3.73
N SER A 6 11.37 5.82 -2.67
CA SER A 6 10.21 5.00 -2.33
C SER A 6 8.92 5.69 -2.74
N PHE A 7 8.04 4.94 -3.39
CA PHE A 7 6.69 5.39 -3.76
C PHE A 7 5.61 4.86 -2.82
N ALA A 8 5.98 4.32 -1.67
CA ALA A 8 5.05 3.79 -0.69
C ALA A 8 4.01 4.84 -0.27
N GLY A 9 2.74 4.44 -0.26
CA GLY A 9 1.62 5.28 0.16
C GLY A 9 1.26 6.43 -0.78
N GLN A 10 1.80 6.46 -2.00
CA GLN A 10 1.53 7.54 -2.96
C GLN A 10 0.40 7.22 -3.93
N GLN A 11 0.20 5.94 -4.22
CA GLN A 11 -0.81 5.46 -5.16
C GLN A 11 -2.02 4.91 -4.41
N GLU A 12 -3.16 4.85 -5.10
CA GLU A 12 -4.40 4.37 -4.51
C GLU A 12 -4.50 2.85 -4.54
N THR A 13 -5.07 2.30 -3.47
CA THR A 13 -5.50 0.90 -3.39
C THR A 13 -6.99 0.89 -3.09
N VAL A 14 -7.76 0.17 -3.90
CA VAL A 14 -9.20 0.09 -3.76
C VAL A 14 -9.60 -1.32 -3.32
N LEU A 15 -10.33 -1.41 -2.24
CA LEU A 15 -10.83 -2.66 -1.66
C LEU A 15 -12.30 -2.91 -2.03
N ASN A 16 -12.75 -4.15 -1.86
CA ASN A 16 -14.14 -4.56 -2.06
C ASN A 16 -14.69 -4.32 -3.49
N VAL A 17 -13.81 -4.35 -4.48
CA VAL A 17 -14.20 -4.19 -5.89
C VAL A 17 -14.92 -5.46 -6.38
N SER A 18 -16.07 -5.31 -7.03
CA SER A 18 -16.89 -6.44 -7.48
C SER A 18 -17.44 -6.23 -8.88
N GLY A 19 -17.21 -7.20 -9.74
CA GLY A 19 -17.69 -7.20 -11.12
C GLY A 19 -16.82 -6.40 -12.09
N LEU A 20 -16.92 -6.74 -13.37
CA LEU A 20 -16.05 -6.20 -14.42
C LEU A 20 -16.20 -4.68 -14.62
N ALA A 21 -17.42 -4.16 -14.47
CA ALA A 21 -17.66 -2.73 -14.64
C ALA A 21 -16.97 -1.90 -13.55
N ASP A 22 -17.07 -2.36 -12.30
CA ASP A 22 -16.41 -1.70 -11.18
C ASP A 22 -14.88 -1.82 -11.29
N ILE A 23 -14.34 -2.99 -11.66
CA ILE A 23 -12.91 -3.18 -11.91
C ILE A 23 -12.40 -2.15 -12.94
N LYS A 24 -13.08 -1.95 -14.05
CA LYS A 24 -12.67 -0.96 -15.06
C LYS A 24 -12.61 0.46 -14.51
N THR A 25 -13.62 0.85 -13.73
CA THR A 25 -13.67 2.16 -13.10
C THR A 25 -12.51 2.34 -12.13
N ARG A 26 -12.26 1.35 -11.26
CA ARG A 26 -11.19 1.42 -10.27
C ARG A 26 -9.78 1.43 -10.88
N ILE A 27 -9.58 0.72 -11.98
CA ILE A 27 -8.32 0.81 -12.73
C ILE A 27 -8.05 2.24 -13.20
N HIS A 28 -9.06 2.94 -13.73
CA HIS A 28 -8.91 4.33 -14.13
C HIS A 28 -8.57 5.24 -12.94
N GLU A 29 -9.21 5.02 -11.79
CA GLU A 29 -8.91 5.77 -10.56
C GLU A 29 -7.46 5.53 -10.09
N VAL A 30 -7.01 4.28 -10.12
CA VAL A 30 -5.62 3.93 -9.78
C VAL A 30 -4.65 4.63 -10.73
N PHE A 31 -4.88 4.63 -12.03
CA PHE A 31 -4.03 5.38 -12.97
C PHE A 31 -4.11 6.90 -12.76
N ALA A 32 -5.30 7.43 -12.46
CA ALA A 32 -5.47 8.85 -12.17
C ALA A 32 -4.73 9.28 -10.88
N SER A 33 -4.49 8.36 -9.95
CA SER A 33 -3.74 8.65 -8.73
C SER A 33 -2.29 9.09 -8.95
N LEU A 34 -1.73 8.84 -10.14
CA LEU A 34 -0.44 9.42 -10.56
C LEU A 34 -0.46 10.95 -10.55
N PHE A 35 -1.63 11.57 -10.68
CA PHE A 35 -1.81 13.01 -10.79
C PHE A 35 -2.51 13.62 -9.57
N ASN A 36 -2.61 12.88 -8.46
CA ASN A 36 -3.04 13.48 -7.21
C ASN A 36 -1.97 14.43 -6.64
N ASP A 37 -2.38 15.35 -5.78
CA ASP A 37 -1.50 16.40 -5.24
C ASP A 37 -0.26 15.84 -4.56
N ARG A 38 -0.41 14.73 -3.81
CA ARG A 38 0.70 14.07 -3.12
C ARG A 38 1.73 13.52 -4.12
N ALA A 39 1.27 12.82 -5.16
CA ALA A 39 2.14 12.22 -6.16
C ALA A 39 2.87 13.29 -7.00
N ILE A 40 2.17 14.36 -7.35
CA ILE A 40 2.76 15.51 -8.07
C ILE A 40 3.80 16.19 -7.20
N SER A 41 3.46 16.54 -5.96
CA SER A 41 4.36 17.22 -5.03
C SER A 41 5.63 16.40 -4.77
N TYR A 42 5.49 15.09 -4.58
CA TYR A 42 6.64 14.21 -4.39
C TYR A 42 7.56 14.20 -5.61
N ARG A 43 7.02 14.07 -6.83
CA ARG A 43 7.82 14.09 -8.05
C ARG A 43 8.54 15.43 -8.27
N VAL A 44 7.87 16.54 -7.96
CA VAL A 44 8.50 17.87 -8.01
C VAL A 44 9.66 17.94 -7.01
N HIS A 45 9.46 17.44 -5.79
CA HIS A 45 10.52 17.45 -4.77
C HIS A 45 11.71 16.55 -5.13
N GLN A 46 11.45 15.45 -5.83
CA GLN A 46 12.48 14.49 -6.28
C GLN A 46 13.04 14.84 -7.69
N GLU A 47 12.59 15.93 -8.29
CA GLU A 47 13.00 16.37 -9.64
C GLU A 47 12.73 15.33 -10.74
N PHE A 48 11.68 14.50 -10.57
CA PHE A 48 11.27 13.52 -11.57
C PHE A 48 10.41 14.14 -12.68
N ASP A 49 10.72 13.80 -13.92
CA ASP A 49 9.89 14.16 -15.06
C ASP A 49 8.54 13.43 -15.01
N HIS A 50 7.45 14.18 -14.95
CA HIS A 50 6.10 13.62 -14.89
C HIS A 50 5.74 12.76 -16.11
N SER A 51 6.36 13.03 -17.27
CA SER A 51 6.09 12.27 -18.50
C SER A 51 6.71 10.89 -18.54
N GLN A 52 7.67 10.63 -17.67
CA GLN A 52 8.41 9.36 -17.60
C GLN A 52 7.90 8.41 -16.52
N VAL A 53 6.94 8.84 -15.70
CA VAL A 53 6.38 8.03 -14.63
C VAL A 53 5.24 7.17 -15.16
N ALA A 54 5.33 5.88 -14.90
CA ALA A 54 4.30 4.91 -15.23
C ALA A 54 3.87 4.12 -14.00
N LEU A 55 2.65 3.64 -14.00
CA LEU A 55 2.05 2.85 -12.93
C LEU A 55 1.46 1.56 -13.50
N SER A 56 1.67 0.46 -12.80
CA SER A 56 0.97 -0.80 -13.05
C SER A 56 -0.19 -0.95 -12.08
N ALA A 57 -1.38 -1.25 -12.58
CA ALA A 57 -2.53 -1.61 -11.76
C ALA A 57 -2.60 -3.13 -11.59
N GLY A 58 -2.44 -3.61 -10.37
CA GLY A 58 -2.59 -5.02 -10.02
C GLY A 58 -4.03 -5.33 -9.59
N ILE A 59 -4.60 -6.41 -10.11
CA ILE A 59 -5.91 -6.91 -9.69
C ILE A 59 -5.69 -8.22 -8.95
N GLN A 60 -6.03 -8.23 -7.66
CA GLN A 60 -5.86 -9.39 -6.81
C GLN A 60 -7.21 -9.86 -6.26
N LYS A 61 -7.37 -11.18 -6.14
CA LYS A 61 -8.51 -11.73 -5.41
C LYS A 61 -8.39 -11.29 -3.95
N MET A 62 -9.43 -10.60 -3.46
CA MET A 62 -9.46 -10.15 -2.07
C MET A 62 -9.58 -11.34 -1.12
N ILE A 63 -8.69 -11.38 -0.14
CA ILE A 63 -8.72 -12.37 0.93
C ILE A 63 -9.73 -11.93 1.99
N ARG A 64 -10.52 -12.87 2.51
CA ARG A 64 -11.60 -12.65 3.49
C ARG A 64 -11.03 -12.46 4.90
N SER A 65 -10.17 -11.48 5.09
CA SER A 65 -9.64 -11.12 6.41
C SER A 65 -10.68 -10.43 7.31
N ASP A 66 -11.79 -10.01 6.74
CA ASP A 66 -12.97 -9.53 7.49
C ASP A 66 -13.56 -10.57 8.44
N ILE A 67 -13.35 -11.86 8.18
CA ILE A 67 -13.71 -12.99 9.05
C ILE A 67 -12.49 -13.72 9.60
N GLY A 68 -11.34 -13.11 9.56
CA GLY A 68 -10.05 -13.67 10.00
C GLY A 68 -9.13 -12.58 10.57
N ALA A 69 -7.87 -12.69 10.28
CA ALA A 69 -6.85 -11.75 10.70
C ALA A 69 -5.98 -11.31 9.52
N SER A 70 -5.33 -10.18 9.69
CA SER A 70 -4.33 -9.66 8.77
C SER A 70 -3.24 -8.95 9.55
N GLY A 71 -2.10 -8.71 8.90
CA GLY A 71 -0.98 -8.08 9.57
C GLY A 71 0.16 -7.74 8.63
N VAL A 72 1.24 -7.27 9.21
CA VAL A 72 2.48 -6.94 8.51
C VAL A 72 3.63 -7.71 9.16
N MET A 73 4.54 -8.20 8.33
CA MET A 73 5.74 -8.89 8.79
C MET A 73 6.97 -8.19 8.24
N PHE A 74 7.94 -7.96 9.11
CA PHE A 74 9.26 -7.46 8.75
C PHE A 74 10.32 -8.49 9.12
N THR A 75 11.35 -8.63 8.28
CA THR A 75 12.48 -9.53 8.52
C THR A 75 13.61 -8.86 9.31
N LEU A 76 13.26 -7.81 10.02
CA LEU A 76 14.11 -7.11 10.97
C LEU A 76 13.21 -6.33 11.95
N ASP A 77 13.75 -5.95 13.08
CA ASP A 77 13.13 -4.95 13.95
C ASP A 77 13.29 -3.55 13.32
N THR A 78 12.16 -2.94 12.97
CA THR A 78 12.14 -1.64 12.27
C THR A 78 12.51 -0.45 13.16
N GLU A 79 12.47 -0.60 14.47
CA GLU A 79 12.85 0.47 15.42
C GLU A 79 14.35 0.48 15.71
N SER A 80 14.92 -0.67 16.05
CA SER A 80 16.34 -0.80 16.40
C SER A 80 17.24 -1.15 15.22
N GLY A 81 16.67 -1.64 14.10
CA GLY A 81 17.41 -2.16 12.96
C GLY A 81 18.03 -3.54 13.19
N PHE A 82 17.65 -4.23 14.27
CA PHE A 82 18.16 -5.58 14.56
C PHE A 82 17.69 -6.57 13.50
N ARG A 83 18.63 -7.29 12.89
CA ARG A 83 18.38 -8.12 11.70
C ARG A 83 18.10 -9.60 11.99
N ASP A 84 18.39 -10.06 13.18
CA ASP A 84 18.23 -11.46 13.55
C ASP A 84 16.87 -11.73 14.24
N ALA A 85 15.87 -10.93 13.85
CA ALA A 85 14.49 -11.07 14.31
C ALA A 85 13.51 -10.97 13.14
N VAL A 86 12.38 -11.63 13.28
CA VAL A 86 11.19 -11.41 12.46
C VAL A 86 10.15 -10.74 13.36
N PHE A 87 9.70 -9.57 12.95
CA PHE A 87 8.70 -8.80 13.68
C PHE A 87 7.36 -8.89 12.94
N VAL A 88 6.33 -9.34 13.64
CA VAL A 88 4.98 -9.50 13.08
C VAL A 88 4.00 -8.69 13.90
N THR A 89 3.22 -7.84 13.22
CA THR A 89 2.05 -7.20 13.81
C THR A 89 0.80 -7.75 13.18
N ALA A 90 -0.21 -8.10 13.97
CA ALA A 90 -1.45 -8.67 13.46
C ALA A 90 -2.67 -8.19 14.24
N SER A 91 -3.81 -8.11 13.55
CA SER A 91 -5.10 -7.80 14.16
C SER A 91 -6.23 -8.51 13.40
N TYR A 92 -7.37 -8.66 14.05
CA TYR A 92 -8.56 -9.13 13.36
C TYR A 92 -9.05 -8.10 12.34
N GLY A 93 -9.58 -8.56 11.21
CA GLY A 93 -10.12 -7.73 10.16
C GLY A 93 -9.15 -7.39 9.05
N LEU A 94 -9.40 -6.29 8.35
CA LEU A 94 -8.67 -5.87 7.16
C LEU A 94 -7.29 -5.28 7.51
N GLY A 95 -6.28 -5.63 6.72
CA GLY A 95 -4.90 -5.14 6.88
C GLY A 95 -4.77 -3.63 6.77
N GLU A 96 -5.68 -2.98 6.06
CA GLU A 96 -5.74 -1.52 5.97
C GLU A 96 -5.79 -0.86 7.36
N MET A 97 -6.54 -1.43 8.30
CA MET A 97 -6.67 -0.92 9.66
C MET A 97 -5.35 -0.97 10.44
N VAL A 98 -4.55 -2.02 10.20
CA VAL A 98 -3.21 -2.16 10.81
C VAL A 98 -2.26 -1.12 10.22
N VAL A 99 -2.22 -0.99 8.88
CA VAL A 99 -1.27 -0.10 8.18
C VAL A 99 -1.57 1.38 8.45
N GLN A 100 -2.84 1.73 8.65
CA GLN A 100 -3.27 3.10 8.97
C GLN A 100 -3.13 3.44 10.46
N GLY A 101 -2.78 2.47 11.32
CA GLY A 101 -2.72 2.67 12.75
C GLY A 101 -4.11 2.90 13.40
N ALA A 102 -5.16 2.43 12.75
CA ALA A 102 -6.54 2.58 13.23
C ALA A 102 -6.90 1.57 14.34
N VAL A 103 -6.11 0.53 14.50
CA VAL A 103 -6.23 -0.50 15.53
C VAL A 103 -4.92 -0.67 16.27
N ASN A 104 -4.99 -1.21 17.47
CA ASN A 104 -3.82 -1.58 18.25
C ASN A 104 -3.55 -3.08 18.00
N PRO A 105 -2.56 -3.42 17.15
CA PRO A 105 -2.31 -4.82 16.79
C PRO A 105 -1.59 -5.56 17.91
N ASP A 106 -1.68 -6.88 17.86
CA ASP A 106 -0.77 -7.75 18.61
C ASP A 106 0.60 -7.79 17.94
N GLU A 107 1.65 -7.88 18.74
CA GLU A 107 3.05 -7.90 18.29
C GLU A 107 3.70 -9.24 18.70
N PHE A 108 4.45 -9.80 17.76
CA PHE A 108 5.11 -11.11 17.91
C PHE A 108 6.55 -11.05 17.44
#